data_6779e0c055fd3a148db4ca838fe78e76
#
_entry.id   6779e0c055fd3a148db4ca838fe78e76
#
_cell.length_a   1.000
_cell.length_b   1.000
_cell.length_c   1.000
_cell.angle_alpha   90.00
_cell.angle_beta   90.00
_cell.angle_gamma   90.00
#
_symmetry.space_group_name_H-M   'P 1'
#
loop_
_entity.id
_entity.type
_entity.pdbx_description
1 polymer ?
#
loop_
_entity_poly.entity_id
_entity_poly.type
_entity_poly.pdbx_seq_one_letter_code
_entity_poly.pdbx_strand_id
1 'polypeptide(L)' 'MNRVLDACAMIAFLRDEPGADFVESILTDPADRCFAHAVNLCEVYYDFLRSSDIRTARAAVEDLERIGIRERGD' A
#
# COMPACT_ATOMS: atom_id res chain seq x y z
N MET A 1 14.34 -9.04 5.16
CA MET A 1 13.88 -9.60 3.87
C MET A 1 13.17 -8.53 3.08
N ASN A 2 13.40 -8.46 1.79
CA ASN A 2 12.69 -7.52 0.93
C ASN A 2 11.37 -8.12 0.49
N ARG A 3 10.30 -7.33 0.58
CA ARG A 3 8.96 -7.75 0.17
C ARG A 3 8.38 -6.76 -0.81
N VAL A 4 7.76 -7.27 -1.87
CA VAL A 4 7.06 -6.45 -2.86
C VAL A 4 5.56 -6.68 -2.68
N LEU A 5 4.83 -5.58 -2.48
CA LEU A 5 3.39 -5.62 -2.29
C LEU A 5 2.68 -5.23 -3.57
N ASP A 6 1.65 -5.99 -3.94
CA ASP A 6 0.78 -5.61 -5.07
C ASP A 6 -0.35 -4.69 -4.60
N ALA A 7 -1.10 -4.17 -5.56
CA ALA A 7 -2.19 -3.25 -5.25
C ALA A 7 -3.26 -3.90 -4.39
N CYS A 8 -3.57 -5.18 -4.62
CA CYS A 8 -4.61 -5.88 -3.84
C CYS A 8 -4.24 -5.97 -2.37
N ALA A 9 -2.98 -6.28 -2.06
CA ALA A 9 -2.50 -6.36 -0.68
C ALA A 9 -2.57 -4.99 0.00
N MET A 10 -2.14 -3.94 -0.69
CA MET A 10 -2.16 -2.59 -0.15
C MET A 10 -3.58 -2.08 0.10
N ILE A 11 -4.50 -2.34 -0.84
CA ILE A 11 -5.90 -1.94 -0.72
C ILE A 11 -6.57 -2.69 0.42
N ALA A 12 -6.33 -4.00 0.55
CA ALA A 12 -6.87 -4.79 1.65
C ALA A 12 -6.42 -4.24 3.01
N PHE A 13 -5.15 -3.88 3.12
CA PHE A 13 -4.60 -3.28 4.33
C PHE A 13 -5.28 -1.95 4.65
N LEU A 14 -5.39 -1.06 3.67
CA LEU A 14 -5.98 0.27 3.87
C LEU A 14 -7.46 0.24 4.19
N ARG A 15 -8.19 -0.76 3.66
CA ARG A 15 -9.64 -0.92 3.90
C ARG A 15 -9.96 -1.87 5.05
N ASP A 16 -8.95 -2.39 5.74
CA ASP A 16 -9.11 -3.36 6.81
C ASP A 16 -9.92 -4.58 6.37
N GLU A 17 -9.62 -5.07 5.17
CA GLU A 17 -10.25 -6.26 4.59
C GLU A 17 -9.53 -7.52 5.03
N PRO A 18 -10.09 -8.73 4.75
CA PRO A 18 -9.41 -9.99 5.06
C PRO A 18 -7.99 -10.01 4.47
N GLY A 19 -7.01 -10.35 5.30
CA GLY A 19 -5.60 -10.32 4.94
C GLY A 19 -4.87 -9.07 5.44
N ALA A 20 -5.58 -8.04 5.92
CA ALA A 20 -4.96 -6.82 6.42
C ALA A 20 -3.99 -7.09 7.57
N ASP A 21 -4.34 -7.99 8.49
CA ASP A 21 -3.49 -8.33 9.63
C ASP A 21 -2.17 -8.94 9.18
N PHE A 22 -2.19 -9.76 8.15
CA PHE A 22 -0.98 -10.35 7.59
C PHE A 22 -0.08 -9.27 7.00
N VAL A 23 -0.64 -8.34 6.23
CA VAL A 23 0.10 -7.23 5.63
C VAL A 23 0.67 -6.33 6.73
N GLU A 24 -0.12 -6.03 7.75
CA GLU A 24 0.34 -5.22 8.89
C GLU A 24 1.54 -5.89 9.58
N SER A 25 1.51 -7.20 9.76
CA SER A 25 2.61 -7.92 10.40
C SER A 25 3.91 -7.80 9.61
N ILE A 26 3.83 -7.77 8.29
CA ILE A 26 4.99 -7.55 7.42
C ILE A 26 5.49 -6.10 7.54
N LEU A 27 4.57 -5.14 7.49
CA LEU A 27 4.91 -3.71 7.52
C LEU A 27 5.55 -3.29 8.85
N THR A 28 5.17 -3.93 9.95
CA THR A 28 5.67 -3.59 11.28
C THR A 28 6.89 -4.41 11.70
N ASP A 29 7.30 -5.40 10.90
CA ASP A 29 8.48 -6.21 11.20
C ASP A 29 9.75 -5.47 10.76
N PRO A 30 10.66 -5.12 11.70
CA PRO A 30 11.87 -4.40 11.34
C PRO A 30 12.85 -5.21 10.48
N ALA A 31 12.67 -6.52 10.38
CA ALA A 31 13.48 -7.36 9.49
C ALA A 31 13.04 -7.27 8.03
N ASP A 32 11.85 -6.75 7.76
CA ASP A 32 11.29 -6.68 6.41
C ASP A 32 11.35 -5.25 5.86
N ARG A 33 11.73 -5.14 4.60
CA ARG A 33 11.65 -3.90 3.84
C ARG A 33 10.58 -4.07 2.78
N CYS A 34 9.62 -3.16 2.77
CA CYS A 34 8.47 -3.25 1.88
C CYS A 34 8.61 -2.28 0.71
N PHE A 35 8.34 -2.79 -0.48
CA PHE A 35 8.41 -2.03 -1.72
C PHE A 35 7.11 -2.22 -2.49
N ALA A 36 6.78 -1.25 -3.33
CA ALA A 36 5.68 -1.36 -4.28
C ALA A 36 6.12 -0.74 -5.60
N HIS A 37 5.74 -1.38 -6.70
CA HIS A 37 5.97 -0.78 -8.00
C HIS A 37 5.09 0.46 -8.18
N ALA A 38 5.61 1.46 -8.91
CA ALA A 38 4.87 2.68 -9.19
C ALA A 38 3.49 2.40 -9.80
N VAL A 39 3.39 1.40 -10.68
CA VAL A 39 2.12 1.00 -11.29
C VAL A 39 1.12 0.55 -10.25
N ASN A 40 1.57 -0.24 -9.26
CA ASN A 40 0.69 -0.72 -8.19
C ASN A 40 0.24 0.42 -7.28
N LEU A 41 1.11 1.39 -7.01
CA LEU A 41 0.72 2.58 -6.25
C LEU A 41 -0.30 3.42 -7.02
N CYS A 42 -0.16 3.53 -8.34
CA CYS A 42 -1.15 4.18 -9.18
C CYS A 42 -2.50 3.45 -9.14
N GLU A 43 -2.51 2.13 -9.13
CA GLU A 43 -3.74 1.34 -9.00
C GLU A 43 -4.45 1.61 -7.67
N VAL A 44 -3.69 1.71 -6.57
CA VAL A 44 -4.25 2.07 -5.27
C VAL A 44 -4.89 3.47 -5.34
N TYR A 45 -4.16 4.42 -5.91
CA TYR A 45 -4.65 5.79 -6.07
C TYR A 45 -5.97 5.81 -6.86
N TYR A 46 -6.01 5.14 -8.01
CA TYR A 46 -7.20 5.12 -8.86
C TYR A 46 -8.37 4.39 -8.20
N ASP A 47 -8.10 3.33 -7.43
CA ASP A 47 -9.16 2.62 -6.72
C ASP A 47 -9.88 3.55 -5.73
N PHE A 48 -9.12 4.29 -4.92
CA PHE A 48 -9.69 5.22 -3.97
C PHE A 48 -10.29 6.46 -4.65
N LEU A 49 -9.72 6.89 -5.77
CA LEU A 49 -10.28 8.01 -6.53
C LEU A 49 -11.66 7.67 -7.06
N ARG A 50 -11.86 6.46 -7.60
CA ARG A 50 -13.13 6.02 -8.13
C ARG A 50 -14.17 5.79 -7.04
N SER A 51 -13.76 5.26 -5.91
CA SER A 51 -14.69 4.88 -4.82
C SER A 51 -14.97 6.02 -3.84
N SER A 52 -14.18 7.07 -3.86
CA SER A 52 -14.31 8.18 -2.93
C SER A 52 -13.98 9.51 -3.62
N ASP A 53 -12.81 10.11 -3.32
CA ASP A 53 -12.40 11.38 -3.88
C ASP A 53 -10.87 11.49 -3.95
N ILE A 54 -10.39 12.61 -4.51
CA ILE A 54 -8.96 12.84 -4.71
C ILE A 54 -8.21 12.98 -3.37
N ARG A 55 -8.84 13.55 -2.35
CA ARG A 55 -8.21 13.69 -1.02
C ARG A 55 -7.96 12.34 -0.39
N THR A 56 -8.97 11.46 -0.46
CA THR A 56 -8.86 10.10 0.06
C THR A 56 -7.80 9.31 -0.72
N ALA A 57 -7.76 9.46 -2.03
CA ALA A 57 -6.77 8.78 -2.87
C ALA A 57 -5.35 9.22 -2.52
N ARG A 58 -5.13 10.52 -2.36
CA ARG A 58 -3.82 11.04 -1.95
C ARG A 58 -3.43 10.57 -0.57
N ALA A 59 -4.35 10.63 0.38
CA ALA A 59 -4.11 10.19 1.75
C ALA A 59 -3.74 8.70 1.79
N ALA A 60 -4.39 7.87 0.98
CA ALA A 60 -4.09 6.44 0.92
C ALA A 60 -2.63 6.19 0.53
N VAL A 61 -2.15 6.83 -0.54
CA VAL A 61 -0.77 6.66 -1.00
C VAL A 61 0.22 7.26 0.01
N GLU A 62 -0.08 8.43 0.56
CA GLU A 62 0.76 9.06 1.57
C GLU A 62 0.89 8.20 2.82
N ASP A 63 -0.19 7.55 3.26
CA ASP A 63 -0.18 6.66 4.41
C ASP A 63 0.73 5.45 4.15
N LEU A 64 0.68 4.87 2.95
CA LEU A 64 1.55 3.76 2.58
C LEU A 64 3.03 4.17 2.64
N GLU A 65 3.36 5.35 2.14
CA GLU A 65 4.72 5.87 2.20
C GLU A 65 5.16 6.14 3.63
N ARG A 66 4.26 6.69 4.45
CA ARG A 66 4.54 7.02 5.85
C ARG A 66 4.86 5.79 6.68
N ILE A 67 4.16 4.68 6.42
CA ILE A 67 4.42 3.42 7.15
C ILE A 67 5.61 2.65 6.60
N GLY A 68 6.29 3.17 5.57
CA GLY A 68 7.57 2.66 5.13
C GLY A 68 7.60 1.92 3.80
N ILE A 69 6.51 1.89 3.05
CA ILE A 69 6.53 1.31 1.71
C ILE A 69 7.31 2.24 0.78
N ARG A 70 8.30 1.67 0.10
CA ARG A 70 9.16 2.41 -0.83
C ARG A 70 8.74 2.11 -2.26
N GLU A 71 8.69 3.15 -3.09
CA GLU A 71 8.36 3.01 -4.50
C GLU A 71 9.54 2.43 -5.28
N ARG A 72 9.25 1.53 -6.20
CA ARG A 72 10.20 1.01 -7.18
C ARG A 72 9.71 1.38 -8.57
N GLY A 73 10.61 1.93 -9.39
CA GLY A 73 10.25 2.38 -10.73
C GLY A 73 10.52 1.38 -11.84
N ASP A 74 11.09 0.22 -11.51
CA ASP A 74 11.46 -0.80 -12.49
C ASP A 74 10.40 -1.87 -12.69
#